data_2c07d244f7810e04d001d8744429ff6b
#
_entry.id   2c07d244f7810e04d001d8744429ff6b
#
_cell.length_a   1.000
_cell.length_b   1.000
_cell.length_c   1.000
_cell.angle_alpha   90.00
_cell.angle_beta   90.00
_cell.angle_gamma   90.00
#
_symmetry.space_group_name_H-M   'P 1'
#
loop_
_entity.id
_entity.type
_entity.pdbx_description
1 polymer ?
#
loop_
_entity_poly.entity_id
_entity_poly.type
_entity_poly.pdbx_seq_one_letter_code
_entity_poly.pdbx_strand_id
1 'polypeptide(L)' 'MVSLYFMLIINKCRTFDQVPDEFKADVEAKLLEYGYDTNGDLITKEE' A
#
# COMPACT_ATOMS: atom_id res chain seq x y z
N MET A 1 5.37 -9.29 7.83
CA MET A 1 5.92 -8.80 6.55
C MET A 1 4.99 -7.84 5.83
N VAL A 2 3.70 -8.03 5.95
CA VAL A 2 2.77 -7.12 5.28
C VAL A 2 2.97 -5.68 5.76
N SER A 3 3.15 -5.50 7.06
CA SER A 3 3.36 -4.16 7.60
C SER A 3 4.63 -3.52 7.04
N LEU A 4 5.66 -4.32 6.83
CA LEU A 4 6.89 -3.79 6.27
C LEU A 4 6.68 -3.27 4.86
N TYR A 5 6.00 -4.06 4.03
CA TYR A 5 5.72 -3.62 2.66
C TYR A 5 4.81 -2.40 2.64
N PHE A 6 3.83 -2.39 3.53
CA PHE A 6 2.95 -1.23 3.65
C PHE A 6 3.76 0.04 3.90
N MET A 7 4.67 -0.01 4.86
CA MET A 7 5.48 1.16 5.18
C MET A 7 6.41 1.55 4.03
N LEU A 8 6.98 0.57 3.35
CA LEU A 8 7.86 0.86 2.24
C LEU A 8 7.12 1.58 1.11
N ILE A 9 5.87 1.20 0.90
CA ILE A 9 5.08 1.80 -0.16
C ILE A 9 4.69 3.23 0.20
N ILE A 10 4.21 3.46 1.42
CA ILE A 10 3.78 4.81 1.78
C ILE A 10 4.97 5.76 1.89
N ASN A 11 6.16 5.24 2.14
CA ASN A 11 7.36 6.05 2.17
C ASN A 11 8.01 6.18 0.80
N LYS A 12 7.41 5.58 -0.21
CA LYS A 12 7.91 5.64 -1.59
C LYS A 12 9.24 4.96 -1.76
N CYS A 13 9.59 4.04 -0.87
CA CYS A 13 10.82 3.27 -0.99
C CYS A 13 10.65 2.09 -1.94
N ARG A 14 9.42 1.61 -2.06
CA ARG A 14 9.08 0.50 -2.94
C ARG A 14 7.77 0.78 -3.62
N THR A 15 7.57 0.15 -4.76
CA THR A 15 6.29 0.26 -5.46
C THR A 15 5.47 -0.98 -5.18
N PHE A 16 4.17 -0.86 -5.42
CA PHE A 16 3.28 -2.00 -5.22
C PHE A 16 3.69 -3.18 -6.12
N ASP A 17 4.20 -2.87 -7.31
CA ASP A 17 4.62 -3.93 -8.23
C ASP A 17 5.77 -4.77 -7.67
N GLN A 18 6.54 -4.22 -6.76
CA GLN A 18 7.68 -4.93 -6.19
C GLN A 18 7.28 -5.84 -5.04
N VAL A 19 6.02 -5.79 -4.64
CA VAL A 19 5.53 -6.67 -3.59
C VAL A 19 5.30 -8.06 -4.18
N PRO A 20 5.74 -9.13 -3.50
CA PRO A 20 5.45 -10.48 -3.99
C PRO A 20 3.95 -10.69 -4.15
N ASP A 21 3.56 -11.46 -5.18
CA ASP A 21 2.15 -11.68 -5.46
C ASP A 21 1.40 -12.22 -4.24
N GLU A 22 2.07 -13.07 -3.47
CA GLU A 22 1.39 -13.67 -2.33
C GLU A 22 1.04 -12.66 -1.25
N PHE A 23 1.69 -11.49 -1.28
CA PHE A 23 1.42 -10.44 -0.29
C PHE A 23 0.65 -9.26 -0.88
N LYS A 24 0.51 -9.22 -2.20
CA LYS A 24 -0.10 -8.05 -2.83
C LYS A 24 -1.52 -7.78 -2.32
N ALA A 25 -2.33 -8.83 -2.24
CA ALA A 25 -3.71 -8.64 -1.80
C ALA A 25 -3.76 -8.13 -0.37
N ASP A 26 -2.91 -8.67 0.49
CA ASP A 26 -2.89 -8.25 1.89
C ASP A 26 -2.39 -6.82 2.03
N VAL A 27 -1.36 -6.48 1.28
CA VAL A 27 -0.81 -5.13 1.33
C VAL A 27 -1.81 -4.12 0.79
N GLU A 28 -2.49 -4.47 -0.29
CA GLU A 28 -3.51 -3.59 -0.85
C GLU A 28 -4.63 -3.36 0.14
N ALA A 29 -5.09 -4.42 0.79
CA ALA A 29 -6.15 -4.28 1.78
C ALA A 29 -5.72 -3.36 2.90
N LYS A 30 -4.47 -3.50 3.33
CA LYS A 30 -3.97 -2.67 4.41
C LYS A 30 -3.85 -1.21 3.98
N LEU A 31 -3.38 -0.98 2.77
CA LEU A 31 -3.29 0.38 2.27
C LEU A 31 -4.66 1.04 2.23
N LEU A 32 -5.65 0.33 1.70
CA LEU A 32 -6.99 0.86 1.61
C LEU A 32 -7.59 1.09 2.98
N GLU A 33 -7.31 0.19 3.91
CA GLU A 33 -7.83 0.33 5.26
C GLU A 33 -7.32 1.60 5.93
N TYR A 34 -6.10 2.00 5.61
CA TYR A 34 -5.50 3.20 6.18
C TYR A 34 -5.73 4.43 5.32
N GLY A 35 -6.43 4.29 4.20
CA GLY A 35 -6.75 5.42 3.35
C GLY A 35 -5.71 5.75 2.31
N TYR A 36 -4.91 4.77 1.92
CA TYR A 36 -3.89 4.94 0.88
C TYR A 36 -4.27 4.15 -0.36
N ASP A 37 -3.78 4.58 -1.50
CA ASP A 37 -3.93 3.78 -2.71
C ASP A 37 -2.68 2.93 -2.88
N THR A 38 -2.64 2.17 -3.99
CA THR A 38 -1.51 1.27 -4.21
C THR A 38 -0.23 2.00 -4.56
N ASN A 39 -0.30 3.28 -4.82
CA ASN A 39 0.89 4.10 -5.08
C ASN A 39 1.46 4.67 -3.78
N GLY A 40 0.80 4.42 -2.67
CA GLY A 40 1.26 4.96 -1.41
C GLY A 40 0.82 6.38 -1.16
N ASP A 41 -0.13 6.87 -1.94
CA ASP A 41 -0.67 8.21 -1.78
C ASP A 41 -1.97 8.16 -1.02
N LEU A 42 -2.20 9.17 -0.19
CA LEU A 42 -3.47 9.25 0.51
C LEU A 42 -4.61 9.42 -0.47
N ILE A 43 -5.64 8.62 -0.28
CA ILE A 43 -6.85 8.75 -1.10
C ILE A 43 -7.69 9.85 -0.47
N THR A 44 -7.94 10.89 -1.26
CA THR A 44 -8.74 12.00 -0.78
C THR A 44 -10.16 11.83 -1.28
N LYS A 45 -11.08 11.71 -0.37
CA LYS A 45 -12.48 11.60 -0.74
C LYS A 45 -13.10 12.97 -0.72
N GLU A 46 -13.49 13.38 -1.88
CA GLU A 46 -14.16 14.67 -2.00
C GLU A 46 -15.63 14.45 -2.03
N GLU A 47 -16.32 15.14 -1.17
CA GLU A 47 -17.78 15.05 -1.14
C GLU A 47 -18.40 16.31 -1.60
#